data_1e4f330b98d93814fa06bafbc72ebe59
#
_entry.id   1e4f330b98d93814fa06bafbc72ebe59
#
_cell.length_a   1.000
_cell.length_b   1.000
_cell.length_c   1.000
_cell.angle_alpha   90.00
_cell.angle_beta   90.00
_cell.angle_gamma   90.00
#
_symmetry.space_group_name_H-M   'P 1'
#
loop_
_entity.id
_entity.type
_entity.pdbx_description
1 polymer ?
#
loop_
_entity_poly.entity_id
_entity_poly.type
_entity_poly.pdbx_seq_one_letter_code
_entity_poly.pdbx_strand_id
1 'polypeptide(L)'
;MKQGKIVVAGIGPGDMQDITPAVRTAISSAEVVVGYKYYFQFISTLITPGTHCVDTGMKREKARAEEAFNYAEEGKSVCVISSGDAGIYGMAPLIFEMKEERKSNISVEVLPGISAFQKAAAILGAPIGHDFCIISLSDLMTPWEKIEKRIVAAATADFVTAVYNPRSEGRYWQLHRLKELFLQDRSPLTPVGFVRQAGREDQEICTTTLESFNPEQVDMFTVVIIGNSQPKSFDGKMVTPRGYFRDKTPIEAGIGQEIMIRSFQTIEKELQNKNIPLDHKWALLHAIHTTADFEMEQLLYTDPGAVALLYKKLNAGKSVTIVTDVTMAAAGIRKAALQRMGIEVKCYLSDQRIAPIAAEKGITRTQAGIRLAVTEHPDALFVFGNAPTALMELCDLIRKNKAAPIGVIAAPVGFVNVEESKHRIKPFHEIPKIIVEGRKGGSNLAATLVNAILSYNDAEQLRPGRDV
;
A
#
# COMPACT_ATOMS: atom_id res chain seq x y z
N MET A 1 27.38 -22.32 -49.21
CA MET A 1 28.23 -21.62 -48.25
C MET A 1 27.70 -21.92 -46.85
N LYS A 2 28.56 -22.19 -45.87
CA LYS A 2 28.16 -22.42 -44.48
C LYS A 2 27.57 -21.11 -43.98
N GLN A 3 26.30 -21.15 -43.49
CA GLN A 3 25.64 -19.97 -42.98
C GLN A 3 26.24 -19.67 -41.57
N GLY A 4 26.80 -18.48 -41.39
CA GLY A 4 27.34 -18.06 -40.12
C GLY A 4 26.23 -17.85 -39.08
N LYS A 5 26.61 -17.78 -37.82
CA LYS A 5 25.71 -17.50 -36.71
C LYS A 5 26.36 -16.59 -35.67
N ILE A 6 25.54 -15.87 -34.93
CA ILE A 6 25.98 -15.06 -33.78
C ILE A 6 25.34 -15.64 -32.50
N VAL A 7 26.17 -15.91 -31.50
CA VAL A 7 25.74 -16.23 -30.15
C VAL A 7 26.13 -15.07 -29.23
N VAL A 8 25.18 -14.43 -28.59
CA VAL A 8 25.43 -13.38 -27.60
C VAL A 8 25.43 -14.02 -26.23
N ALA A 9 26.56 -14.08 -25.58
CA ALA A 9 26.79 -14.87 -24.40
C ALA A 9 27.04 -14.00 -23.14
N GLY A 10 26.20 -14.17 -22.09
CA GLY A 10 26.42 -13.57 -20.80
C GLY A 10 27.46 -14.33 -20.00
N ILE A 11 28.63 -13.74 -19.78
CA ILE A 11 29.76 -14.41 -19.12
C ILE A 11 29.75 -14.32 -17.59
N GLY A 12 28.65 -13.88 -17.00
CA GLY A 12 28.58 -13.68 -15.55
C GLY A 12 29.35 -12.46 -15.05
N PRO A 13 29.38 -12.24 -13.72
CA PRO A 13 29.94 -11.03 -13.12
C PRO A 13 31.47 -11.01 -13.03
N GLY A 14 32.13 -12.15 -13.26
CA GLY A 14 33.59 -12.21 -13.29
C GLY A 14 34.22 -13.51 -12.74
N ASP A 15 33.46 -14.32 -11.98
CA ASP A 15 33.95 -15.64 -11.55
C ASP A 15 33.69 -16.69 -12.64
N MET A 16 34.69 -17.51 -12.93
CA MET A 16 34.56 -18.64 -13.84
C MET A 16 33.46 -19.63 -13.45
N GLN A 17 33.16 -19.78 -12.16
CA GLN A 17 32.11 -20.67 -11.67
C GLN A 17 30.70 -20.15 -12.02
N ASP A 18 30.55 -18.85 -12.22
CA ASP A 18 29.29 -18.19 -12.57
C ASP A 18 29.01 -18.25 -14.09
N ILE A 19 29.92 -18.79 -14.92
CA ILE A 19 29.73 -18.98 -16.37
C ILE A 19 28.93 -20.27 -16.57
N THR A 20 27.78 -20.17 -17.21
CA THR A 20 26.91 -21.35 -17.47
C THR A 20 27.57 -22.33 -18.42
N PRO A 21 27.29 -23.66 -18.34
CA PRO A 21 27.84 -24.65 -19.27
C PRO A 21 27.59 -24.33 -20.77
N ALA A 22 26.39 -23.79 -21.08
CA ALA A 22 26.02 -23.39 -22.43
C ALA A 22 26.94 -22.28 -22.96
N VAL A 23 27.22 -21.27 -22.13
CA VAL A 23 28.14 -20.16 -22.49
C VAL A 23 29.56 -20.65 -22.64
N ARG A 24 30.03 -21.53 -21.75
CA ARG A 24 31.37 -22.17 -21.89
C ARG A 24 31.53 -22.88 -23.24
N THR A 25 30.52 -23.69 -23.61
CA THR A 25 30.49 -24.40 -24.89
C THR A 25 30.47 -23.43 -26.07
N ALA A 26 29.65 -22.36 -26.00
CA ALA A 26 29.57 -21.37 -27.05
C ALA A 26 30.91 -20.65 -27.30
N ILE A 27 31.62 -20.29 -26.22
CA ILE A 27 32.94 -19.63 -26.33
C ILE A 27 33.96 -20.60 -26.90
N SER A 28 34.07 -21.83 -26.39
CA SER A 28 35.10 -22.79 -26.81
C SER A 28 34.88 -23.33 -28.21
N SER A 29 33.65 -23.29 -28.74
CA SER A 29 33.35 -23.74 -30.12
C SER A 29 33.27 -22.60 -31.15
N ALA A 30 33.45 -21.35 -30.73
CA ALA A 30 33.40 -20.20 -31.64
C ALA A 30 34.70 -20.11 -32.48
N GLU A 31 34.53 -19.79 -33.78
CA GLU A 31 35.64 -19.43 -34.65
C GLU A 31 36.14 -18.00 -34.39
N VAL A 32 35.19 -17.13 -33.94
CA VAL A 32 35.50 -15.73 -33.61
C VAL A 32 34.82 -15.38 -32.26
N VAL A 33 35.58 -14.76 -31.37
CA VAL A 33 35.02 -14.21 -30.09
C VAL A 33 35.20 -12.70 -30.13
N VAL A 34 34.08 -11.97 -30.01
CA VAL A 34 34.04 -10.51 -30.05
C VAL A 34 33.68 -9.97 -28.70
N GLY A 35 34.45 -9.02 -28.15
CA GLY A 35 34.16 -8.50 -26.82
C GLY A 35 34.85 -7.21 -26.44
N TYR A 36 34.56 -6.70 -25.25
CA TYR A 36 35.36 -5.65 -24.64
C TYR A 36 36.69 -6.24 -24.12
N LYS A 37 37.81 -5.61 -24.41
CA LYS A 37 39.16 -6.07 -24.08
C LYS A 37 39.30 -6.61 -22.64
N TYR A 38 38.73 -5.86 -21.67
CA TYR A 38 38.80 -6.24 -20.24
C TYR A 38 38.10 -7.57 -19.93
N TYR A 39 37.10 -7.98 -20.71
CA TYR A 39 36.34 -9.21 -20.43
C TYR A 39 37.06 -10.49 -20.86
N PHE A 40 38.02 -10.39 -21.76
CA PHE A 40 38.80 -11.57 -22.22
C PHE A 40 39.59 -12.23 -21.10
N GLN A 41 40.05 -11.48 -20.10
CA GLN A 41 40.73 -12.05 -18.94
C GLN A 41 39.90 -13.07 -18.17
N PHE A 42 38.56 -12.88 -18.12
CA PHE A 42 37.64 -13.76 -17.39
C PHE A 42 37.29 -15.06 -18.13
N ILE A 43 37.65 -15.14 -19.44
CA ILE A 43 37.35 -16.30 -20.30
C ILE A 43 38.57 -16.88 -20.98
N SER A 44 39.77 -16.40 -20.63
CA SER A 44 41.00 -16.77 -21.28
C SER A 44 41.24 -18.30 -21.38
N THR A 45 40.85 -19.04 -20.36
CA THR A 45 40.95 -20.50 -20.29
C THR A 45 39.91 -21.23 -21.14
N LEU A 46 38.88 -20.55 -21.64
CA LEU A 46 37.80 -21.11 -22.47
C LEU A 46 38.10 -20.89 -23.98
N ILE A 47 39.03 -20.03 -24.30
CA ILE A 47 39.39 -19.71 -25.70
C ILE A 47 40.25 -20.82 -26.24
N THR A 48 39.79 -21.46 -27.33
CA THR A 48 40.51 -22.57 -27.97
C THR A 48 41.63 -22.03 -28.84
N PRO A 49 42.78 -22.72 -28.93
CA PRO A 49 43.83 -22.34 -29.88
C PRO A 49 43.29 -22.22 -31.32
N GLY A 50 43.57 -21.10 -31.97
CA GLY A 50 43.07 -20.81 -33.32
C GLY A 50 41.78 -19.95 -33.36
N THR A 51 41.12 -19.71 -32.24
CA THR A 51 40.00 -18.76 -32.17
C THR A 51 40.47 -17.33 -32.43
N HIS A 52 39.82 -16.63 -33.35
CA HIS A 52 40.09 -15.23 -33.60
C HIS A 52 39.41 -14.33 -32.56
N CYS A 53 40.19 -13.60 -31.77
CA CYS A 53 39.67 -12.70 -30.74
C CYS A 53 39.64 -11.25 -31.24
N VAL A 54 38.48 -10.65 -31.30
CA VAL A 54 38.28 -9.26 -31.69
C VAL A 54 37.99 -8.43 -30.43
N ASP A 55 38.99 -7.74 -29.94
CA ASP A 55 38.84 -6.84 -28.81
C ASP A 55 38.54 -5.42 -29.31
N THR A 56 37.54 -4.81 -28.72
CA THR A 56 37.14 -3.42 -28.95
C THR A 56 37.24 -2.61 -27.67
N GLY A 57 37.58 -1.34 -27.80
CA GLY A 57 37.69 -0.44 -26.66
C GLY A 57 36.38 -0.14 -25.98
N MET A 58 36.45 0.59 -24.85
CA MET A 58 35.29 1.11 -24.14
C MET A 58 34.51 2.10 -25.03
N LYS A 59 33.15 2.14 -24.89
CA LYS A 59 32.25 2.98 -25.69
C LYS A 59 32.27 2.68 -27.21
N ARG A 60 32.63 1.45 -27.58
CA ARG A 60 32.62 0.99 -28.99
C ARG A 60 31.64 -0.18 -29.20
N GLU A 61 30.51 -0.15 -28.52
CA GLU A 61 29.49 -1.20 -28.56
C GLU A 61 28.97 -1.39 -30.00
N LYS A 62 28.71 -0.31 -30.75
CA LYS A 62 28.23 -0.36 -32.13
C LYS A 62 29.27 -1.01 -33.05
N ALA A 63 30.53 -0.61 -32.97
CA ALA A 63 31.62 -1.23 -33.75
C ALA A 63 31.77 -2.72 -33.42
N ARG A 64 31.61 -3.11 -32.17
CA ARG A 64 31.60 -4.51 -31.69
C ARG A 64 30.51 -5.32 -32.36
N ALA A 65 29.30 -4.77 -32.46
CA ALA A 65 28.17 -5.40 -33.14
C ALA A 65 28.44 -5.51 -34.65
N GLU A 66 29.01 -4.47 -35.28
CA GLU A 66 29.38 -4.45 -36.70
C GLU A 66 30.38 -5.57 -37.03
N GLU A 67 31.44 -5.70 -36.24
CA GLU A 67 32.45 -6.77 -36.42
C GLU A 67 31.80 -8.17 -36.29
N ALA A 68 30.92 -8.36 -35.32
CA ALA A 68 30.23 -9.64 -35.16
C ALA A 68 29.41 -10.03 -36.41
N PHE A 69 28.70 -9.09 -37.02
CA PHE A 69 27.97 -9.33 -38.26
C PHE A 69 28.90 -9.55 -39.46
N ASN A 70 29.98 -8.79 -39.59
CA ASN A 70 30.93 -8.95 -40.68
C ASN A 70 31.49 -10.39 -40.72
N TYR A 71 31.98 -10.91 -39.59
CA TYR A 71 32.47 -12.29 -39.52
C TYR A 71 31.39 -13.34 -39.72
N ALA A 72 30.15 -13.10 -39.22
CA ALA A 72 29.06 -14.02 -39.42
C ALA A 72 28.62 -14.07 -40.90
N GLU A 73 28.64 -12.97 -41.62
CA GLU A 73 28.31 -12.88 -43.03
C GLU A 73 29.39 -13.59 -43.90
N GLU A 74 30.64 -13.69 -43.39
CA GLU A 74 31.68 -14.55 -43.96
C GLU A 74 31.48 -16.05 -43.71
N GLY A 75 30.42 -16.44 -43.01
CA GLY A 75 30.08 -17.84 -42.70
C GLY A 75 30.71 -18.38 -41.41
N LYS A 76 31.27 -17.50 -40.56
CA LYS A 76 31.91 -17.88 -39.29
C LYS A 76 30.89 -18.05 -38.16
N SER A 77 31.21 -18.91 -37.19
CA SER A 77 30.52 -18.95 -35.89
C SER A 77 31.11 -17.90 -34.96
N VAL A 78 30.30 -16.92 -34.57
CA VAL A 78 30.72 -15.76 -33.77
C VAL A 78 30.09 -15.84 -32.38
N CYS A 79 30.90 -15.67 -31.33
CA CYS A 79 30.44 -15.49 -29.96
C CYS A 79 30.70 -14.05 -29.50
N VAL A 80 29.64 -13.30 -29.21
CA VAL A 80 29.73 -11.95 -28.64
C VAL A 80 29.59 -12.04 -27.12
N ILE A 81 30.65 -11.72 -26.39
CA ILE A 81 30.64 -11.79 -24.92
C ILE A 81 30.17 -10.50 -24.32
N SER A 82 29.33 -10.64 -23.27
CA SER A 82 28.78 -9.55 -22.46
C SER A 82 28.94 -9.86 -20.98
N SER A 83 29.46 -8.93 -20.20
CA SER A 83 29.56 -9.11 -18.74
C SER A 83 28.17 -9.23 -18.11
N GLY A 84 28.02 -10.04 -17.08
CA GLY A 84 26.75 -10.34 -16.47
C GLY A 84 25.84 -11.15 -17.39
N ASP A 85 24.59 -10.72 -17.53
CA ASP A 85 23.62 -11.24 -18.48
C ASP A 85 23.65 -10.43 -19.80
N ALA A 86 23.54 -11.11 -20.93
CA ALA A 86 23.61 -10.47 -22.24
C ALA A 86 22.38 -9.58 -22.55
N GLY A 87 21.23 -9.83 -21.93
CA GLY A 87 19.98 -9.11 -22.13
C GLY A 87 19.75 -7.97 -21.12
N ILE A 88 20.43 -7.98 -19.97
CA ILE A 88 20.26 -6.97 -18.92
C ILE A 88 21.34 -5.88 -19.05
N TYR A 89 21.01 -4.79 -19.73
CA TYR A 89 21.94 -3.70 -20.09
C TYR A 89 23.20 -4.20 -20.83
N GLY A 90 23.11 -5.36 -21.48
CA GLY A 90 24.19 -6.03 -22.20
C GLY A 90 24.12 -5.83 -23.72
N MET A 91 24.83 -6.69 -24.44
CA MET A 91 24.99 -6.56 -25.89
C MET A 91 23.81 -7.08 -26.72
N ALA A 92 22.92 -7.92 -26.15
CA ALA A 92 21.87 -8.58 -26.93
C ALA A 92 20.87 -7.60 -27.60
N PRO A 93 20.36 -6.55 -26.96
CA PRO A 93 19.49 -5.59 -27.63
C PRO A 93 20.16 -4.94 -28.85
N LEU A 94 21.40 -4.50 -28.71
CA LEU A 94 22.15 -3.86 -29.80
C LEU A 94 22.40 -4.81 -30.98
N ILE A 95 22.66 -6.09 -30.72
CA ILE A 95 22.82 -7.08 -31.78
C ILE A 95 21.52 -7.27 -32.57
N PHE A 96 20.36 -7.28 -31.89
CA PHE A 96 19.08 -7.36 -32.60
C PHE A 96 18.75 -6.08 -33.37
N GLU A 97 19.00 -4.90 -32.81
CA GLU A 97 18.85 -3.61 -33.52
C GLU A 97 19.74 -3.57 -34.77
N MET A 98 21.00 -4.01 -34.66
CA MET A 98 21.94 -4.09 -35.78
C MET A 98 21.49 -5.09 -36.86
N LYS A 99 20.90 -6.23 -36.45
CA LYS A 99 20.30 -7.21 -37.36
C LYS A 99 19.21 -6.60 -38.21
N GLU A 100 18.32 -5.84 -37.57
CA GLU A 100 17.20 -5.16 -38.21
C GLU A 100 17.71 -4.08 -39.19
N GLU A 101 18.63 -3.21 -38.74
CA GLU A 101 19.22 -2.14 -39.56
C GLU A 101 19.91 -2.69 -40.82
N ARG A 102 20.69 -3.76 -40.68
CA ARG A 102 21.39 -4.44 -41.80
C ARG A 102 20.45 -5.31 -42.64
N LYS A 103 19.20 -5.56 -42.21
CA LYS A 103 18.29 -6.55 -42.81
C LYS A 103 18.99 -7.92 -42.98
N SER A 104 19.81 -8.29 -41.99
CA SER A 104 20.64 -9.49 -42.05
C SER A 104 19.86 -10.76 -41.75
N ASN A 105 20.09 -11.84 -42.51
CA ASN A 105 19.48 -13.15 -42.28
C ASN A 105 20.30 -14.03 -41.32
N ILE A 106 21.37 -13.51 -40.71
CA ILE A 106 22.17 -14.24 -39.75
C ILE A 106 21.36 -14.66 -38.56
N SER A 107 21.48 -15.94 -38.17
CA SER A 107 20.86 -16.44 -36.93
C SER A 107 21.53 -15.82 -35.71
N VAL A 108 20.72 -15.29 -34.78
CA VAL A 108 21.17 -14.75 -33.51
C VAL A 108 20.55 -15.54 -32.38
N GLU A 109 21.38 -16.07 -31.50
CA GLU A 109 21.00 -16.78 -30.27
C GLU A 109 21.52 -15.99 -29.06
N VAL A 110 20.73 -15.91 -27.97
CA VAL A 110 21.15 -15.28 -26.72
C VAL A 110 21.26 -16.34 -25.64
N LEU A 111 22.40 -16.43 -25.00
CA LEU A 111 22.63 -17.29 -23.86
C LEU A 111 22.71 -16.44 -22.59
N PRO A 112 21.84 -16.71 -21.60
CA PRO A 112 21.80 -15.92 -20.37
C PRO A 112 23.06 -16.14 -19.52
N GLY A 113 23.40 -15.11 -18.74
CA GLY A 113 24.44 -15.16 -17.72
C GLY A 113 23.92 -14.71 -16.36
N ILE A 114 24.69 -14.95 -15.31
CA ILE A 114 24.37 -14.43 -13.97
C ILE A 114 24.63 -12.93 -13.96
N SER A 115 23.58 -12.13 -13.77
CA SER A 115 23.71 -10.68 -13.69
C SER A 115 24.42 -10.22 -12.43
N ALA A 116 25.11 -9.08 -12.50
CA ALA A 116 25.82 -8.50 -11.37
C ALA A 116 24.88 -8.24 -10.15
N PHE A 117 23.62 -7.83 -10.38
CA PHE A 117 22.67 -7.63 -9.28
C PHE A 117 22.28 -8.95 -8.58
N GLN A 118 22.17 -10.06 -9.32
CA GLN A 118 21.89 -11.37 -8.73
C GLN A 118 23.07 -11.84 -7.85
N LYS A 119 24.29 -11.68 -8.32
CA LYS A 119 25.50 -11.98 -7.54
C LYS A 119 25.59 -11.08 -6.30
N ALA A 120 25.37 -9.77 -6.46
CA ALA A 120 25.35 -8.82 -5.36
C ALA A 120 24.27 -9.17 -4.33
N ALA A 121 23.06 -9.52 -4.76
CA ALA A 121 21.98 -9.94 -3.89
C ALA A 121 22.32 -11.20 -3.08
N ALA A 122 22.93 -12.20 -3.74
CA ALA A 122 23.37 -13.44 -3.08
C ALA A 122 24.48 -13.17 -2.04
N ILE A 123 25.40 -12.26 -2.30
CA ILE A 123 26.46 -11.83 -1.38
C ILE A 123 25.85 -11.11 -0.17
N LEU A 124 24.91 -10.20 -0.40
CA LEU A 124 24.21 -9.42 0.63
C LEU A 124 23.26 -10.28 1.46
N GLY A 125 22.81 -11.42 0.96
CA GLY A 125 21.85 -12.31 1.61
C GLY A 125 20.70 -12.70 0.69
N ALA A 126 19.50 -12.19 0.96
CA ALA A 126 18.31 -12.42 0.14
C ALA A 126 17.44 -11.14 0.03
N PRO A 127 17.99 -10.00 -0.41
CA PRO A 127 17.25 -8.75 -0.47
C PRO A 127 16.13 -8.75 -1.52
N ILE A 128 16.28 -9.51 -2.61
CA ILE A 128 15.34 -9.61 -3.74
C ILE A 128 14.34 -10.77 -3.58
N GLY A 129 14.06 -11.18 -2.34
CA GLY A 129 13.09 -12.24 -2.05
C GLY A 129 11.64 -11.90 -2.32
N HIS A 130 11.32 -10.65 -2.64
CA HIS A 130 10.01 -10.11 -2.99
C HIS A 130 10.08 -9.38 -4.33
N ASP A 131 9.01 -8.64 -4.71
CA ASP A 131 8.99 -7.87 -5.96
C ASP A 131 10.15 -6.87 -6.00
N PHE A 132 10.82 -6.82 -7.14
CA PHE A 132 11.98 -5.95 -7.33
C PHE A 132 12.01 -5.33 -8.72
N CYS A 133 12.76 -4.25 -8.87
CA CYS A 133 13.04 -3.64 -10.15
C CYS A 133 14.53 -3.34 -10.32
N ILE A 134 14.93 -3.12 -11.57
CA ILE A 134 16.30 -2.78 -11.94
C ILE A 134 16.28 -1.43 -12.65
N ILE A 135 17.07 -0.47 -12.17
CA ILE A 135 17.17 0.87 -12.75
C ILE A 135 18.63 1.17 -13.09
N SER A 136 18.88 1.58 -14.32
CA SER A 136 20.18 2.16 -14.71
C SER A 136 20.12 3.67 -14.61
N LEU A 137 21.12 4.28 -13.95
CA LEU A 137 21.27 5.73 -13.89
C LEU A 137 22.01 6.31 -15.09
N SER A 138 22.33 5.48 -16.11
CA SER A 138 22.96 5.97 -17.34
C SER A 138 21.98 6.80 -18.16
N ASP A 139 22.31 8.07 -18.32
CA ASP A 139 21.54 9.07 -19.08
C ASP A 139 22.05 9.26 -20.52
N LEU A 140 22.96 8.41 -20.97
CA LEU A 140 23.52 8.49 -22.33
C LEU A 140 22.48 8.19 -23.42
N MET A 141 21.60 7.21 -23.19
CA MET A 141 20.57 6.76 -24.15
C MET A 141 19.16 7.02 -23.68
N THR A 142 18.98 7.44 -22.42
CA THR A 142 17.67 7.69 -21.79
C THR A 142 17.70 9.04 -21.11
N PRO A 143 16.81 9.98 -21.46
CA PRO A 143 16.74 11.27 -20.79
C PRO A 143 16.52 11.13 -19.28
N TRP A 144 17.15 12.01 -18.48
CA TRP A 144 17.09 11.96 -17.03
C TRP A 144 15.65 12.01 -16.49
N GLU A 145 14.79 12.83 -17.04
CA GLU A 145 13.39 12.96 -16.62
C GLU A 145 12.64 11.62 -16.68
N LYS A 146 13.01 10.76 -17.64
CA LYS A 146 12.43 9.41 -17.75
C LYS A 146 13.01 8.47 -16.69
N ILE A 147 14.27 8.61 -16.35
CA ILE A 147 14.92 7.85 -15.27
C ILE A 147 14.33 8.28 -13.93
N GLU A 148 14.19 9.56 -13.66
CA GLU A 148 13.62 10.11 -12.43
C GLU A 148 12.18 9.62 -12.20
N LYS A 149 11.33 9.61 -13.22
CA LYS A 149 9.98 9.04 -13.14
C LYS A 149 9.98 7.56 -12.73
N ARG A 150 10.94 6.77 -13.23
CA ARG A 150 11.09 5.36 -12.86
C ARG A 150 11.55 5.21 -11.41
N ILE A 151 12.43 6.09 -10.93
CA ILE A 151 12.91 6.13 -9.55
C ILE A 151 11.74 6.41 -8.60
N VAL A 152 10.93 7.45 -8.88
CA VAL A 152 9.74 7.79 -8.09
C VAL A 152 8.75 6.62 -8.07
N ALA A 153 8.45 6.03 -9.23
CA ALA A 153 7.55 4.89 -9.30
C ALA A 153 8.06 3.69 -8.48
N ALA A 154 9.36 3.40 -8.50
CA ALA A 154 9.97 2.33 -7.72
C ALA A 154 9.90 2.61 -6.20
N ALA A 155 10.10 3.85 -5.79
CA ALA A 155 10.02 4.28 -4.39
C ALA A 155 8.58 4.15 -3.87
N THR A 156 7.61 4.75 -4.57
CA THR A 156 6.18 4.76 -4.19
C THR A 156 5.55 3.36 -4.22
N ALA A 157 5.91 2.52 -5.22
CA ALA A 157 5.38 1.15 -5.34
C ALA A 157 6.08 0.13 -4.43
N ASP A 158 6.99 0.56 -3.57
CA ASP A 158 7.68 -0.27 -2.58
C ASP A 158 8.53 -1.43 -3.17
N PHE A 159 9.08 -1.29 -4.39
CA PHE A 159 9.97 -2.29 -4.97
C PHE A 159 11.36 -2.29 -4.31
N VAL A 160 11.90 -3.48 -4.05
CA VAL A 160 13.36 -3.59 -3.86
C VAL A 160 14.03 -3.16 -5.15
N THR A 161 14.97 -2.22 -5.09
CA THR A 161 15.53 -1.60 -6.29
C THR A 161 17.02 -1.87 -6.43
N ALA A 162 17.40 -2.55 -7.51
CA ALA A 162 18.80 -2.71 -7.90
C ALA A 162 19.22 -1.58 -8.87
N VAL A 163 20.27 -0.86 -8.51
CA VAL A 163 20.76 0.30 -9.27
C VAL A 163 22.03 -0.05 -10.00
N TYR A 164 21.99 0.09 -11.33
CA TYR A 164 23.12 -0.07 -12.23
C TYR A 164 23.69 1.28 -12.65
N ASN A 165 24.97 1.27 -13.03
CA ASN A 165 25.69 2.47 -13.43
C ASN A 165 25.51 3.61 -12.42
N PRO A 166 25.72 3.36 -11.12
CA PRO A 166 25.32 4.30 -10.07
C PRO A 166 26.11 5.60 -10.15
N ARG A 167 27.40 5.56 -10.52
CA ARG A 167 28.27 6.72 -10.58
C ARG A 167 29.36 6.60 -11.63
N SER A 168 29.77 7.71 -12.22
CA SER A 168 30.96 7.87 -13.07
C SER A 168 31.40 9.33 -13.01
N GLU A 169 32.50 9.67 -13.67
CA GLU A 169 32.99 11.05 -13.73
C GLU A 169 31.91 12.04 -14.20
N GLY A 170 31.13 11.68 -15.23
CA GLY A 170 30.03 12.51 -15.74
C GLY A 170 28.69 12.30 -15.02
N ARG A 171 28.52 11.26 -14.19
CA ARG A 171 27.32 10.93 -13.41
C ARG A 171 27.64 10.96 -11.92
N TYR A 172 27.81 12.14 -11.35
CA TYR A 172 28.18 12.30 -9.96
C TYR A 172 27.00 12.66 -9.07
N TRP A 173 25.91 13.22 -9.61
CA TRP A 173 24.76 13.76 -8.85
C TRP A 173 23.52 12.84 -8.90
N GLN A 174 23.38 11.99 -9.89
CA GLN A 174 22.16 11.19 -10.14
C GLN A 174 21.85 10.24 -8.98
N LEU A 175 22.86 9.64 -8.35
CA LEU A 175 22.68 8.75 -7.22
C LEU A 175 22.27 9.53 -5.94
N HIS A 176 22.74 10.76 -5.77
CA HIS A 176 22.28 11.66 -4.71
C HIS A 176 20.81 11.98 -4.88
N ARG A 177 20.40 12.32 -6.11
CA ARG A 177 19.01 12.62 -6.41
C ARG A 177 18.10 11.40 -6.21
N LEU A 178 18.55 10.21 -6.57
CA LEU A 178 17.85 8.96 -6.29
C LEU A 178 17.63 8.78 -4.78
N LYS A 179 18.68 8.97 -3.96
CA LYS A 179 18.58 8.88 -2.51
C LYS A 179 17.54 9.85 -1.95
N GLU A 180 17.55 11.12 -2.40
CA GLU A 180 16.56 12.13 -1.99
C GLU A 180 15.12 11.68 -2.30
N LEU A 181 14.87 11.19 -3.52
CA LEU A 181 13.55 10.73 -3.94
C LEU A 181 13.08 9.52 -3.14
N PHE A 182 13.96 8.58 -2.86
CA PHE A 182 13.61 7.44 -2.01
C PHE A 182 13.29 7.84 -0.58
N LEU A 183 13.97 8.84 0.00
CA LEU A 183 13.71 9.34 1.35
C LEU A 183 12.35 10.06 1.49
N GLN A 184 11.70 10.44 0.39
CA GLN A 184 10.35 11.00 0.43
C GLN A 184 9.29 9.94 0.75
N ASP A 185 9.47 8.71 0.28
CA ASP A 185 8.50 7.63 0.39
C ASP A 185 8.96 6.48 1.31
N ARG A 186 10.25 6.42 1.65
CA ARG A 186 10.86 5.32 2.40
C ARG A 186 11.38 5.77 3.75
N SER A 187 11.34 4.85 4.71
CA SER A 187 11.98 5.08 6.01
C SER A 187 13.46 5.40 5.86
N PRO A 188 14.01 6.39 6.59
CA PRO A 188 15.44 6.63 6.69
C PRO A 188 16.26 5.39 7.08
N LEU A 189 15.64 4.46 7.83
CA LEU A 189 16.24 3.20 8.26
C LEU A 189 16.15 2.07 7.22
N THR A 190 15.58 2.34 6.02
CA THR A 190 15.54 1.35 4.94
C THR A 190 16.95 0.83 4.63
N PRO A 191 17.21 -0.49 4.68
CA PRO A 191 18.52 -1.03 4.40
C PRO A 191 18.95 -0.80 2.95
N VAL A 192 20.22 -0.42 2.81
CA VAL A 192 20.91 -0.29 1.53
C VAL A 192 22.17 -1.16 1.56
N GLY A 193 22.27 -2.07 0.60
CA GLY A 193 23.48 -2.85 0.40
C GLY A 193 24.15 -2.47 -0.91
N PHE A 194 25.47 -2.39 -0.94
CA PHE A 194 26.17 -2.25 -2.19
C PHE A 194 27.39 -3.17 -2.26
N VAL A 195 27.62 -3.68 -3.44
CA VAL A 195 28.73 -4.59 -3.71
C VAL A 195 29.51 -4.06 -4.89
N ARG A 196 30.77 -3.73 -4.63
CA ARG A 196 31.73 -3.36 -5.66
C ARG A 196 32.40 -4.62 -6.20
N GLN A 197 32.56 -4.73 -7.52
CA GLN A 197 33.18 -5.86 -8.19
C GLN A 197 32.64 -7.23 -7.73
N ALA A 198 31.31 -7.39 -7.69
CA ALA A 198 30.65 -8.61 -7.24
C ALA A 198 31.14 -9.85 -7.99
N GLY A 199 31.67 -10.85 -7.26
CA GLY A 199 32.22 -12.08 -7.81
C GLY A 199 33.64 -11.96 -8.37
N ARG A 200 34.39 -10.90 -8.04
CA ARG A 200 35.79 -10.71 -8.44
C ARG A 200 36.73 -10.67 -7.24
N GLU A 201 38.04 -10.75 -7.47
CA GLU A 201 39.05 -10.76 -6.40
C GLU A 201 38.98 -9.51 -5.49
N ASP A 202 38.74 -8.35 -6.09
CA ASP A 202 38.64 -7.04 -5.39
C ASP A 202 37.23 -6.75 -4.89
N GLN A 203 36.46 -7.76 -4.54
CA GLN A 203 35.09 -7.59 -4.07
C GLN A 203 35.02 -6.86 -2.73
N GLU A 204 34.25 -5.79 -2.67
CA GLU A 204 33.95 -5.05 -1.44
C GLU A 204 32.45 -5.08 -1.17
N ILE A 205 32.07 -5.26 0.10
CA ILE A 205 30.67 -5.37 0.53
C ILE A 205 30.40 -4.32 1.61
N CYS A 206 29.30 -3.58 1.46
CA CYS A 206 28.83 -2.68 2.49
C CYS A 206 27.31 -2.78 2.66
N THR A 207 26.86 -2.74 3.91
CA THR A 207 25.45 -2.63 4.27
C THR A 207 25.27 -1.44 5.20
N THR A 208 24.26 -0.60 4.94
CA THR A 208 23.97 0.63 5.65
C THR A 208 22.47 0.90 5.62
N THR A 209 22.04 2.08 6.05
CA THR A 209 20.66 2.56 5.91
C THR A 209 20.57 3.61 4.82
N LEU A 210 19.37 3.88 4.32
CA LEU A 210 19.14 4.87 3.27
C LEU A 210 19.61 6.27 3.69
N GLU A 211 19.40 6.67 4.95
CA GLU A 211 19.89 7.92 5.51
C GLU A 211 21.40 7.98 5.56
N SER A 212 22.05 6.91 6.05
CA SER A 212 23.50 6.84 6.23
C SER A 212 24.27 6.51 4.95
N PHE A 213 23.59 6.07 3.90
CA PHE A 213 24.21 5.75 2.62
C PHE A 213 24.88 6.98 2.01
N ASN A 214 26.20 6.90 1.80
CA ASN A 214 26.97 7.94 1.13
C ASN A 214 27.21 7.55 -0.35
N PRO A 215 26.58 8.24 -1.32
CA PRO A 215 26.78 8.00 -2.75
C PRO A 215 28.22 8.13 -3.24
N GLU A 216 29.09 8.85 -2.50
CA GLU A 216 30.51 9.01 -2.86
C GLU A 216 31.34 7.71 -2.69
N GLN A 217 30.82 6.73 -1.94
CA GLN A 217 31.51 5.45 -1.70
C GLN A 217 31.37 4.46 -2.84
N VAL A 218 30.60 4.78 -3.87
CA VAL A 218 30.35 3.86 -5.00
C VAL A 218 30.92 4.40 -6.30
N ASP A 219 31.25 3.47 -7.21
CA ASP A 219 31.82 3.74 -8.53
C ASP A 219 31.04 2.99 -9.64
N MET A 220 31.53 3.00 -10.86
CA MET A 220 30.93 2.28 -11.99
C MET A 220 30.91 0.76 -11.86
N PHE A 221 31.75 0.20 -10.99
CA PHE A 221 31.85 -1.25 -10.75
C PHE A 221 30.97 -1.72 -9.61
N THR A 222 30.14 -0.85 -9.09
CA THR A 222 29.28 -1.09 -7.93
C THR A 222 27.84 -1.35 -8.35
N VAL A 223 27.19 -2.32 -7.72
CA VAL A 223 25.73 -2.52 -7.73
C VAL A 223 25.18 -2.10 -6.38
N VAL A 224 24.20 -1.22 -6.37
CA VAL A 224 23.50 -0.80 -5.15
C VAL A 224 22.13 -1.46 -5.11
N ILE A 225 21.76 -2.02 -3.96
CA ILE A 225 20.43 -2.61 -3.72
C ILE A 225 19.77 -1.86 -2.56
N ILE A 226 18.66 -1.22 -2.84
CA ILE A 226 17.83 -0.50 -1.86
C ILE A 226 16.66 -1.39 -1.49
N GLY A 227 16.46 -1.65 -0.19
CA GLY A 227 15.36 -2.45 0.33
C GLY A 227 13.99 -1.76 0.17
N ASN A 228 12.94 -2.54 0.44
CA ASN A 228 11.57 -2.03 0.54
C ASN A 228 11.21 -1.68 2.00
N SER A 229 9.91 -1.53 2.32
CA SER A 229 9.43 -1.23 3.68
C SER A 229 9.55 -2.42 4.67
N GLN A 230 9.86 -3.63 4.20
CA GLN A 230 9.85 -4.84 5.01
C GLN A 230 11.21 -5.56 5.19
N PRO A 231 12.36 -4.95 4.93
CA PRO A 231 13.62 -5.66 5.04
C PRO A 231 13.98 -5.88 6.50
N LYS A 232 14.61 -7.02 6.75
CA LYS A 232 15.27 -7.32 8.02
C LYS A 232 16.77 -7.42 7.78
N SER A 233 17.55 -6.82 8.66
CA SER A 233 18.98 -7.05 8.73
C SER A 233 19.25 -7.93 9.94
N PHE A 234 19.82 -9.11 9.70
CA PHE A 234 20.28 -10.01 10.76
C PHE A 234 21.54 -10.76 10.30
N ASP A 235 22.43 -10.99 11.22
CA ASP A 235 23.75 -11.61 10.97
C ASP A 235 24.55 -10.89 9.86
N GLY A 236 24.43 -9.56 9.77
CA GLY A 236 25.09 -8.76 8.74
C GLY A 236 24.52 -8.97 7.32
N LYS A 237 23.40 -9.68 7.17
CA LYS A 237 22.74 -9.96 5.90
C LYS A 237 21.48 -9.12 5.73
N MET A 238 21.24 -8.71 4.50
CA MET A 238 20.04 -8.01 4.07
C MET A 238 19.03 -9.03 3.51
N VAL A 239 17.86 -9.11 4.13
CA VAL A 239 16.82 -10.09 3.74
C VAL A 239 15.48 -9.39 3.62
N THR A 240 14.76 -9.61 2.52
CA THR A 240 13.36 -9.22 2.38
C THR A 240 12.46 -10.43 2.66
N PRO A 241 11.76 -10.49 3.83
CA PRO A 241 10.96 -11.63 4.22
C PRO A 241 9.74 -11.80 3.30
N ARG A 242 9.41 -13.05 2.96
CA ARG A 242 8.17 -13.38 2.22
C ARG A 242 6.93 -13.52 3.12
N GLY A 243 7.09 -13.31 4.45
CA GLY A 243 5.99 -13.33 5.41
C GLY A 243 5.64 -14.73 5.97
N TYR A 244 6.43 -15.78 5.71
CA TYR A 244 6.18 -17.13 6.27
C TYR A 244 6.20 -17.18 7.80
N PHE A 245 7.03 -16.35 8.41
CA PHE A 245 7.22 -16.23 9.86
C PHE A 245 6.84 -14.82 10.33
N ARG A 246 5.84 -14.19 9.68
CA ARG A 246 5.17 -13.07 10.36
C ARG A 246 4.72 -13.63 11.69
N ASP A 247 5.16 -12.99 12.77
CA ASP A 247 4.67 -13.31 14.09
C ASP A 247 3.14 -13.37 13.97
N LYS A 248 2.63 -14.58 14.00
CA LYS A 248 1.29 -14.83 14.45
C LYS A 248 1.35 -14.56 15.96
N THR A 249 1.58 -13.32 16.38
CA THR A 249 0.97 -12.87 17.61
C THR A 249 -0.47 -13.33 17.45
N PRO A 250 -0.98 -14.18 18.34
CA PRO A 250 -2.38 -14.52 18.27
C PRO A 250 -3.09 -13.18 18.15
N ILE A 251 -3.71 -12.94 17.02
CA ILE A 251 -4.60 -11.82 16.87
C ILE A 251 -5.74 -12.23 17.76
N GLU A 252 -5.70 -11.80 19.03
CA GLU A 252 -6.88 -11.84 19.90
C GLU A 252 -8.03 -11.02 19.29
N ALA A 253 -7.72 -10.24 18.27
CA ALA A 253 -8.66 -9.59 17.39
C ALA A 253 -8.95 -10.51 16.19
N GLY A 254 -10.21 -10.93 16.01
CA GLY A 254 -10.66 -11.69 14.85
C GLY A 254 -10.33 -10.94 13.53
N ILE A 255 -10.24 -11.68 12.42
CA ILE A 255 -9.95 -11.14 11.06
C ILE A 255 -10.80 -9.89 10.75
N GLY A 256 -12.05 -9.85 11.22
CA GLY A 256 -12.95 -8.71 11.06
C GLY A 256 -12.44 -7.42 11.73
N GLN A 257 -11.81 -7.52 12.91
CA GLN A 257 -11.26 -6.36 13.60
C GLN A 257 -10.03 -5.79 12.85
N GLU A 258 -9.16 -6.64 12.31
CA GLU A 258 -8.02 -6.19 11.51
C GLU A 258 -8.49 -5.45 10.24
N ILE A 259 -9.52 -5.97 9.56
CA ILE A 259 -10.13 -5.29 8.40
C ILE A 259 -10.68 -3.92 8.80
N MET A 260 -11.39 -3.82 9.92
CA MET A 260 -11.91 -2.53 10.40
C MET A 260 -10.79 -1.53 10.73
N ILE A 261 -9.73 -1.97 11.41
CA ILE A 261 -8.58 -1.11 11.73
C ILE A 261 -7.94 -0.58 10.42
N ARG A 262 -7.69 -1.44 9.44
CA ARG A 262 -7.15 -1.04 8.14
C ARG A 262 -8.08 -0.07 7.40
N SER A 263 -9.38 -0.32 7.46
CA SER A 263 -10.39 0.58 6.87
C SER A 263 -10.33 1.96 7.52
N PHE A 264 -10.30 2.04 8.86
CA PHE A 264 -10.21 3.31 9.58
C PHE A 264 -8.91 4.06 9.27
N GLN A 265 -7.77 3.35 9.20
CA GLN A 265 -6.50 3.96 8.81
C GLN A 265 -6.53 4.51 7.38
N THR A 266 -7.20 3.80 6.47
CA THR A 266 -7.36 4.26 5.08
C THR A 266 -8.25 5.51 5.03
N ILE A 267 -9.40 5.48 5.70
CA ILE A 267 -10.32 6.63 5.77
C ILE A 267 -9.60 7.83 6.39
N GLU A 268 -8.89 7.66 7.50
CA GLU A 268 -8.17 8.76 8.18
C GLU A 268 -7.12 9.44 7.26
N LYS A 269 -6.45 8.66 6.41
CA LYS A 269 -5.52 9.21 5.41
C LYS A 269 -6.22 10.05 4.33
N GLU A 270 -7.43 9.69 3.96
CA GLU A 270 -8.20 10.32 2.88
C GLU A 270 -9.06 11.50 3.37
N LEU A 271 -9.29 11.68 4.68
CA LEU A 271 -10.01 12.83 5.23
C LEU A 271 -9.37 14.15 4.78
N GLN A 272 -10.20 15.10 4.34
CA GLN A 272 -9.75 16.44 3.93
C GLN A 272 -9.30 17.29 5.12
N ASN A 273 -10.10 17.28 6.21
CA ASN A 273 -9.73 17.96 7.45
C ASN A 273 -8.97 17.02 8.39
N LYS A 274 -7.73 17.37 8.71
CA LYS A 274 -6.88 16.57 9.63
C LYS A 274 -7.03 16.99 11.11
N ASN A 275 -7.58 18.18 11.37
CA ASN A 275 -7.71 18.77 12.70
C ASN A 275 -9.12 18.58 13.26
N ILE A 276 -9.59 17.33 13.32
CA ILE A 276 -10.91 16.97 13.85
C ILE A 276 -10.75 16.50 15.29
N PRO A 277 -11.56 17.01 16.26
CA PRO A 277 -11.56 16.49 17.63
C PRO A 277 -11.80 14.98 17.67
N LEU A 278 -11.14 14.26 18.59
CA LEU A 278 -11.15 12.80 18.64
C LEU A 278 -12.54 12.18 18.68
N ASP A 279 -13.44 12.76 19.49
CA ASP A 279 -14.81 12.26 19.64
C ASP A 279 -15.62 12.39 18.34
N HIS A 280 -15.54 13.54 17.66
CA HIS A 280 -16.18 13.72 16.35
C HIS A 280 -15.52 12.82 15.29
N LYS A 281 -14.17 12.76 15.25
CA LYS A 281 -13.43 11.91 14.32
C LYS A 281 -13.83 10.44 14.45
N TRP A 282 -14.00 9.95 15.69
CA TRP A 282 -14.40 8.57 15.94
C TRP A 282 -15.78 8.24 15.35
N ALA A 283 -16.77 9.11 15.57
CA ALA A 283 -18.10 8.96 14.97
C ALA A 283 -18.03 9.04 13.43
N LEU A 284 -17.22 9.94 12.89
CA LEU A 284 -17.04 10.14 11.47
C LEU A 284 -16.40 8.92 10.78
N LEU A 285 -15.35 8.35 11.36
CA LEU A 285 -14.71 7.13 10.83
C LEU A 285 -15.71 5.97 10.75
N HIS A 286 -16.55 5.79 11.77
CA HIS A 286 -17.61 4.80 11.75
C HIS A 286 -18.66 5.10 10.67
N ALA A 287 -19.06 6.36 10.52
CA ALA A 287 -20.04 6.78 9.52
C ALA A 287 -19.53 6.52 8.09
N ILE A 288 -18.29 6.95 7.77
CA ILE A 288 -17.68 6.73 6.45
C ILE A 288 -17.45 5.24 6.21
N HIS A 289 -16.96 4.49 7.20
CA HIS A 289 -16.78 3.03 7.07
C HIS A 289 -18.09 2.31 6.68
N THR A 290 -19.21 2.75 7.25
CA THR A 290 -20.52 2.12 7.00
C THR A 290 -21.13 2.52 5.67
N THR A 291 -20.88 3.74 5.20
CA THR A 291 -21.49 4.31 3.98
C THR A 291 -20.58 4.29 2.76
N ALA A 292 -19.28 4.14 2.96
CA ALA A 292 -18.22 4.39 1.98
C ALA A 292 -18.35 5.78 1.30
N ASP A 293 -18.82 6.78 2.04
CA ASP A 293 -19.17 8.10 1.50
C ASP A 293 -18.48 9.20 2.31
N PHE A 294 -17.50 9.86 1.69
CA PHE A 294 -16.75 10.97 2.31
C PHE A 294 -17.55 12.27 2.44
N GLU A 295 -18.74 12.39 1.83
CA GLU A 295 -19.64 13.51 2.08
C GLU A 295 -20.07 13.58 3.56
N MET A 296 -19.92 12.49 4.31
CA MET A 296 -20.13 12.46 5.76
C MET A 296 -19.24 13.47 6.51
N GLU A 297 -18.07 13.89 5.99
CA GLU A 297 -17.27 14.97 6.58
C GLU A 297 -18.05 16.29 6.70
N GLN A 298 -18.97 16.53 5.79
CA GLN A 298 -19.80 17.75 5.76
C GLN A 298 -21.16 17.55 6.43
N LEU A 299 -21.66 16.31 6.43
CA LEU A 299 -23.02 16.01 6.89
C LEU A 299 -23.09 15.55 8.34
N LEU A 300 -21.99 15.03 8.92
CA LEU A 300 -22.01 14.60 10.31
C LEU A 300 -21.77 15.79 11.23
N TYR A 301 -22.78 16.10 12.04
CA TYR A 301 -22.70 17.07 13.12
C TYR A 301 -22.68 16.34 14.46
N THR A 302 -21.78 16.74 15.36
CA THR A 302 -21.78 16.29 16.77
C THR A 302 -21.65 17.52 17.67
N ASP A 303 -22.38 17.58 18.75
CA ASP A 303 -22.08 18.58 19.79
C ASP A 303 -20.67 18.30 20.33
N PRO A 304 -19.88 19.34 20.68
CA PRO A 304 -18.54 19.14 21.22
C PRO A 304 -18.53 18.19 22.43
N GLY A 305 -17.73 17.12 22.35
CA GLY A 305 -17.64 16.13 23.42
C GLY A 305 -18.84 15.18 23.54
N ALA A 306 -19.82 15.21 22.63
CA ALA A 306 -21.04 14.43 22.73
C ALA A 306 -20.81 12.91 22.78
N VAL A 307 -19.90 12.38 21.96
CA VAL A 307 -19.59 10.94 21.91
C VAL A 307 -18.98 10.48 23.23
N ALA A 308 -17.99 11.21 23.74
CA ALA A 308 -17.39 10.94 25.05
C ALA A 308 -18.37 11.03 26.21
N LEU A 309 -19.21 12.06 26.20
CA LEU A 309 -20.24 12.27 27.24
C LEU A 309 -21.29 11.16 27.23
N LEU A 310 -21.79 10.78 26.06
CA LEU A 310 -22.75 9.69 25.91
C LEU A 310 -22.15 8.35 26.33
N TYR A 311 -20.89 8.06 25.93
CA TYR A 311 -20.18 6.87 26.40
C TYR A 311 -20.12 6.83 27.94
N LYS A 312 -19.76 7.96 28.59
CA LYS A 312 -19.70 8.07 30.05
C LYS A 312 -21.07 7.83 30.69
N LYS A 313 -22.14 8.42 30.13
CA LYS A 313 -23.52 8.23 30.64
C LYS A 313 -24.00 6.78 30.51
N LEU A 314 -23.70 6.13 29.36
CA LEU A 314 -24.05 4.74 29.12
C LEU A 314 -23.27 3.75 30.01
N ASN A 315 -22.05 4.12 30.44
CA ASN A 315 -21.18 3.28 31.27
C ASN A 315 -21.24 3.61 32.77
N ALA A 316 -22.21 4.45 33.21
CA ALA A 316 -22.29 4.93 34.60
C ALA A 316 -22.88 3.94 35.59
N GLY A 317 -23.07 2.67 35.22
CA GLY A 317 -23.56 1.61 36.10
C GLY A 317 -25.05 1.68 36.45
N LYS A 318 -25.83 2.62 35.89
CA LYS A 318 -27.29 2.64 35.93
C LYS A 318 -27.87 1.91 34.73
N SER A 319 -28.96 1.18 34.89
CA SER A 319 -29.69 0.59 33.77
C SER A 319 -30.19 1.70 32.85
N VAL A 320 -29.51 1.87 31.70
CA VAL A 320 -29.86 2.84 30.68
C VAL A 320 -30.59 2.12 29.55
N THR A 321 -31.65 2.73 29.03
CA THR A 321 -32.36 2.20 27.85
C THR A 321 -32.01 3.00 26.61
N ILE A 322 -31.72 2.28 25.51
CA ILE A 322 -31.65 2.85 24.16
C ILE A 322 -33.01 2.62 23.49
N VAL A 323 -33.64 3.67 22.99
CA VAL A 323 -34.90 3.57 22.26
C VAL A 323 -34.66 3.86 20.78
N THR A 324 -35.04 2.93 19.90
CA THR A 324 -34.96 3.11 18.45
C THR A 324 -36.33 3.32 17.82
N ASP A 325 -36.36 4.09 16.73
CA ASP A 325 -37.61 4.36 15.99
C ASP A 325 -38.10 3.13 15.19
N VAL A 326 -37.16 2.27 14.75
CA VAL A 326 -37.45 1.05 13.96
C VAL A 326 -36.59 -0.11 14.41
N THR A 327 -37.09 -1.33 14.20
CA THR A 327 -36.39 -2.59 14.57
C THR A 327 -35.07 -2.79 13.87
N MET A 328 -34.92 -2.30 12.62
CA MET A 328 -33.69 -2.39 11.85
C MET A 328 -32.54 -1.62 12.54
N ALA A 329 -32.81 -0.47 13.13
CA ALA A 329 -31.80 0.28 13.89
C ALA A 329 -31.38 -0.51 15.16
N ALA A 330 -32.34 -1.07 15.90
CA ALA A 330 -32.06 -1.92 17.07
C ALA A 330 -31.20 -3.15 16.71
N ALA A 331 -31.52 -3.80 15.60
CA ALA A 331 -30.82 -5.01 15.15
C ALA A 331 -29.36 -4.77 14.79
N GLY A 332 -28.97 -3.55 14.35
CA GLY A 332 -27.61 -3.16 14.00
C GLY A 332 -26.72 -2.81 15.21
N ILE A 333 -27.25 -2.70 16.41
CA ILE A 333 -26.49 -2.39 17.62
C ILE A 333 -25.82 -3.66 18.16
N ARG A 334 -24.53 -3.59 18.49
CA ARG A 334 -23.72 -4.73 18.92
C ARG A 334 -24.20 -5.32 20.23
N LYS A 335 -24.73 -6.55 20.20
CA LYS A 335 -25.26 -7.26 21.34
C LYS A 335 -24.23 -7.50 22.46
N ALA A 336 -22.99 -7.85 22.10
CA ALA A 336 -21.94 -8.09 23.09
C ALA A 336 -21.62 -6.82 23.90
N ALA A 337 -21.56 -5.66 23.27
CA ALA A 337 -21.36 -4.38 23.95
C ALA A 337 -22.53 -4.02 24.88
N LEU A 338 -23.75 -4.23 24.41
CA LEU A 338 -24.97 -4.02 25.23
C LEU A 338 -24.98 -4.89 26.49
N GLN A 339 -24.65 -6.18 26.34
CA GLN A 339 -24.58 -7.12 27.47
C GLN A 339 -23.51 -6.72 28.49
N ARG A 340 -22.29 -6.38 27.98
CA ARG A 340 -21.19 -5.94 28.84
C ARG A 340 -21.53 -4.70 29.66
N MET A 341 -22.26 -3.75 29.07
CA MET A 341 -22.63 -2.47 29.71
C MET A 341 -23.98 -2.51 30.44
N GLY A 342 -24.71 -3.62 30.40
CA GLY A 342 -26.03 -3.74 31.04
C GLY A 342 -27.10 -2.83 30.40
N ILE A 343 -27.00 -2.57 29.09
CA ILE A 343 -27.87 -1.67 28.34
C ILE A 343 -29.01 -2.46 27.69
N GLU A 344 -30.23 -2.00 27.84
CA GLU A 344 -31.42 -2.53 27.16
C GLU A 344 -31.72 -1.71 25.89
N VAL A 345 -32.05 -2.38 24.78
CA VAL A 345 -32.52 -1.73 23.54
C VAL A 345 -33.99 -2.04 23.35
N LYS A 346 -34.83 -1.00 23.20
CA LYS A 346 -36.26 -1.12 22.95
C LYS A 346 -36.67 -0.47 21.64
N CYS A 347 -37.56 -1.15 20.91
CA CYS A 347 -38.27 -0.59 19.79
C CYS A 347 -39.77 -0.88 19.95
N TYR A 348 -40.55 0.15 20.06
CA TYR A 348 -41.98 0.03 20.31
C TYR A 348 -42.80 -0.18 19.02
N LEU A 349 -42.23 -0.21 17.85
CA LEU A 349 -42.95 -0.28 16.57
C LEU A 349 -43.84 -1.53 16.45
N SER A 350 -43.49 -2.62 17.12
CA SER A 350 -44.25 -3.87 17.14
C SER A 350 -45.13 -4.04 18.39
N ASP A 351 -45.14 -3.05 19.31
CA ASP A 351 -45.97 -3.11 20.50
C ASP A 351 -47.47 -2.98 20.13
N GLN A 352 -48.28 -3.89 20.65
CA GLN A 352 -49.70 -3.95 20.31
C GLN A 352 -50.47 -2.67 20.76
N ARG A 353 -49.99 -1.97 21.76
CA ARG A 353 -50.57 -0.71 22.30
C ARG A 353 -50.49 0.45 21.31
N ILE A 354 -49.54 0.47 20.35
CA ILE A 354 -49.32 1.63 19.48
C ILE A 354 -50.39 1.77 18.39
N ALA A 355 -50.92 0.66 17.86
CA ALA A 355 -51.91 0.73 16.80
C ALA A 355 -53.18 1.46 17.19
N PRO A 356 -53.78 1.16 18.34
CA PRO A 356 -54.93 1.93 18.87
C PRO A 356 -54.58 3.43 19.12
N ILE A 357 -53.45 3.72 19.76
CA ILE A 357 -52.99 5.09 20.04
C ILE A 357 -52.82 5.88 18.73
N ALA A 358 -52.23 5.27 17.72
CA ALA A 358 -52.01 5.92 16.42
C ALA A 358 -53.33 6.24 15.71
N ALA A 359 -54.29 5.31 15.74
CA ALA A 359 -55.60 5.49 15.12
C ALA A 359 -56.43 6.55 15.85
N GLU A 360 -56.50 6.51 17.19
CA GLU A 360 -57.24 7.47 18.01
C GLU A 360 -56.74 8.90 17.83
N LYS A 361 -55.41 9.07 17.73
CA LYS A 361 -54.77 10.40 17.69
C LYS A 361 -54.44 10.89 16.28
N GLY A 362 -54.72 10.12 15.25
CA GLY A 362 -54.42 10.46 13.85
C GLY A 362 -52.94 10.68 13.60
N ILE A 363 -52.05 9.90 14.24
CA ILE A 363 -50.60 10.01 14.15
C ILE A 363 -49.97 8.73 13.58
N THR A 364 -48.68 8.81 13.17
CA THR A 364 -47.97 7.62 12.68
C THR A 364 -47.69 6.63 13.82
N ARG A 365 -47.53 5.34 13.48
CA ARG A 365 -47.16 4.30 14.43
C ARG A 365 -45.83 4.62 15.14
N THR A 366 -44.88 5.20 14.43
CA THR A 366 -43.60 5.59 15.01
C THR A 366 -43.74 6.75 16.00
N GLN A 367 -44.62 7.73 15.75
CA GLN A 367 -44.95 8.77 16.74
C GLN A 367 -45.59 8.18 17.97
N ALA A 368 -46.60 7.29 17.82
CA ALA A 368 -47.23 6.60 18.94
C ALA A 368 -46.20 5.78 19.75
N GLY A 369 -45.25 5.10 19.07
CA GLY A 369 -44.15 4.38 19.71
C GLY A 369 -43.25 5.28 20.55
N ILE A 370 -42.89 6.48 20.06
CA ILE A 370 -42.08 7.45 20.83
C ILE A 370 -42.86 8.00 22.04
N ARG A 371 -44.19 8.24 21.93
CA ARG A 371 -45.00 8.64 23.09
C ARG A 371 -45.01 7.59 24.20
N LEU A 372 -45.16 6.33 23.82
CA LEU A 372 -45.09 5.22 24.73
C LEU A 372 -43.71 5.07 25.36
N ALA A 373 -42.67 5.13 24.53
CA ALA A 373 -41.27 5.07 24.96
C ALA A 373 -40.91 6.17 25.96
N VAL A 374 -41.36 7.41 25.74
CA VAL A 374 -41.11 8.53 26.65
C VAL A 374 -41.89 8.35 27.98
N THR A 375 -43.04 7.72 27.94
CA THR A 375 -43.80 7.42 29.20
C THR A 375 -43.05 6.41 30.07
N GLU A 376 -42.39 5.42 29.46
CA GLU A 376 -41.66 4.36 30.17
C GLU A 376 -40.20 4.71 30.45
N HIS A 377 -39.54 5.45 29.54
CA HIS A 377 -38.11 5.77 29.54
C HIS A 377 -37.89 7.23 29.12
N PRO A 378 -38.27 8.23 29.91
CA PRO A 378 -38.17 9.65 29.54
C PRO A 378 -36.74 10.13 29.41
N ASP A 379 -35.77 9.43 29.98
CA ASP A 379 -34.33 9.69 30.05
C ASP A 379 -33.49 8.74 29.16
N ALA A 380 -34.14 8.04 28.22
CA ALA A 380 -33.42 7.14 27.32
C ALA A 380 -32.45 7.86 26.35
N LEU A 381 -31.51 7.10 25.72
CA LEU A 381 -30.86 7.51 24.49
C LEU A 381 -31.80 7.22 23.31
N PHE A 382 -32.30 8.25 22.64
CA PHE A 382 -33.19 8.08 21.49
C PHE A 382 -32.43 8.07 20.18
N VAL A 383 -32.72 7.09 19.33
CA VAL A 383 -32.02 6.81 18.09
C VAL A 383 -33.02 6.74 16.93
N PHE A 384 -32.84 7.64 15.95
CA PHE A 384 -33.72 7.76 14.80
C PHE A 384 -32.93 7.44 13.51
N GLY A 385 -33.30 6.35 12.85
CA GLY A 385 -32.68 5.92 11.61
C GLY A 385 -33.62 6.00 10.40
N ASN A 386 -34.94 6.08 10.60
CA ASN A 386 -35.88 6.00 9.50
C ASN A 386 -37.02 7.03 9.59
N ALA A 387 -37.57 7.30 10.78
CA ALA A 387 -38.83 8.02 10.92
C ALA A 387 -38.65 9.49 11.35
N PRO A 388 -38.67 10.47 10.41
CA PRO A 388 -38.59 11.89 10.77
C PRO A 388 -39.74 12.35 11.66
N THR A 389 -40.95 11.81 11.48
CA THR A 389 -42.11 12.13 12.32
C THR A 389 -41.95 11.69 13.79
N ALA A 390 -41.21 10.63 14.03
CA ALA A 390 -40.86 10.16 15.36
C ALA A 390 -39.90 11.13 16.08
N LEU A 391 -38.88 11.65 15.35
CA LEU A 391 -37.96 12.65 15.86
C LEU A 391 -38.71 13.98 16.19
N MET A 392 -39.60 14.41 15.30
CA MET A 392 -40.41 15.60 15.53
C MET A 392 -41.30 15.44 16.80
N GLU A 393 -41.90 14.27 17.00
CA GLU A 393 -42.66 13.96 18.18
C GLU A 393 -41.84 14.04 19.47
N LEU A 394 -40.60 13.50 19.45
CA LEU A 394 -39.68 13.64 20.58
C LEU A 394 -39.39 15.11 20.88
N CYS A 395 -39.12 15.93 19.88
CA CYS A 395 -38.90 17.37 20.07
C CYS A 395 -40.09 18.06 20.73
N ASP A 396 -41.33 17.70 20.35
CA ASP A 396 -42.52 18.24 20.96
C ASP A 396 -42.74 17.79 22.43
N LEU A 397 -42.33 16.56 22.74
CA LEU A 397 -42.39 16.02 24.12
C LEU A 397 -41.33 16.68 25.01
N ILE A 398 -40.11 16.94 24.48
CA ILE A 398 -39.07 17.69 25.20
C ILE A 398 -39.55 19.10 25.53
N ARG A 399 -40.10 19.83 24.55
CA ARG A 399 -40.66 21.18 24.76
C ARG A 399 -41.75 21.22 25.80
N LYS A 400 -42.51 20.15 25.99
CA LYS A 400 -43.56 19.99 26.99
C LYS A 400 -43.06 19.48 28.34
N ASN A 401 -41.71 19.39 28.52
CA ASN A 401 -41.07 18.82 29.70
C ASN A 401 -41.51 17.39 30.04
N LYS A 402 -41.87 16.59 29.02
CA LYS A 402 -42.28 15.19 29.20
C LYS A 402 -41.13 14.20 28.92
N ALA A 403 -40.08 14.64 28.26
CA ALA A 403 -38.91 13.87 28.00
C ALA A 403 -37.66 14.68 28.37
N ALA A 404 -36.65 14.00 28.93
CA ALA A 404 -35.32 14.54 29.25
C ALA A 404 -34.25 13.56 28.82
N PRO A 405 -34.09 13.32 27.50
CA PRO A 405 -33.16 12.33 26.97
C PRO A 405 -31.72 12.52 27.45
N ILE A 406 -31.00 11.43 27.72
CA ILE A 406 -29.54 11.51 27.94
C ILE A 406 -28.78 11.91 26.70
N GLY A 407 -29.38 11.70 25.52
CA GLY A 407 -28.87 12.12 24.22
C GLY A 407 -29.77 11.70 23.05
N VAL A 408 -29.47 12.20 21.88
CA VAL A 408 -30.24 11.92 20.65
C VAL A 408 -29.30 11.64 19.49
N ILE A 409 -29.54 10.53 18.77
CA ILE A 409 -28.93 10.26 17.46
C ILE A 409 -29.99 10.49 16.40
N ALA A 410 -29.80 11.52 15.57
CA ALA A 410 -30.74 11.96 14.55
C ALA A 410 -30.21 11.69 13.14
N ALA A 411 -30.47 10.48 12.63
CA ALA A 411 -30.07 10.05 11.29
C ALA A 411 -31.24 9.52 10.43
N PRO A 412 -32.49 10.08 10.51
CA PRO A 412 -33.54 9.64 9.61
C PRO A 412 -33.18 9.94 8.17
N VAL A 413 -33.57 9.04 7.24
CA VAL A 413 -33.35 9.15 5.81
C VAL A 413 -34.64 9.43 5.06
N GLY A 414 -34.60 10.18 3.96
CA GLY A 414 -35.75 10.39 3.09
C GLY A 414 -35.89 11.78 2.52
N PHE A 415 -37.09 12.07 1.98
CA PHE A 415 -37.33 13.30 1.21
C PHE A 415 -38.41 14.19 1.78
N VAL A 416 -39.21 13.70 2.76
CA VAL A 416 -40.32 14.43 3.38
C VAL A 416 -40.06 14.61 4.87
N ASN A 417 -40.06 15.83 5.35
CA ASN A 417 -39.88 16.23 6.75
C ASN A 417 -38.52 15.83 7.37
N VAL A 418 -37.59 15.26 6.59
CA VAL A 418 -36.30 14.74 7.10
C VAL A 418 -35.42 15.87 7.62
N GLU A 419 -35.16 16.86 6.79
CA GLU A 419 -34.31 18.01 7.13
C GLU A 419 -34.97 18.83 8.26
N GLU A 420 -36.29 19.06 8.17
CA GLU A 420 -37.04 19.75 9.23
C GLU A 420 -36.90 19.05 10.57
N SER A 421 -37.05 17.72 10.61
CA SER A 421 -36.95 16.94 11.87
C SER A 421 -35.57 17.12 12.53
N LYS A 422 -34.51 17.15 11.73
CA LYS A 422 -33.12 17.35 12.18
C LYS A 422 -32.88 18.79 12.67
N HIS A 423 -33.50 19.77 12.01
CA HIS A 423 -33.42 21.15 12.48
C HIS A 423 -34.17 21.37 13.79
N ARG A 424 -35.25 20.65 14.04
CA ARG A 424 -36.04 20.79 15.28
C ARG A 424 -35.31 20.34 16.53
N ILE A 425 -34.36 19.37 16.45
CA ILE A 425 -33.61 18.89 17.62
C ILE A 425 -32.37 19.78 17.91
N LYS A 426 -31.85 20.56 16.98
CA LYS A 426 -30.66 21.39 17.17
C LYS A 426 -30.75 22.40 18.34
N PRO A 427 -31.87 23.13 18.56
CA PRO A 427 -31.98 24.14 19.62
C PRO A 427 -31.93 23.61 21.06
N PHE A 428 -32.02 22.30 21.29
CA PHE A 428 -31.92 21.72 22.63
C PHE A 428 -30.46 21.52 23.05
N HIS A 429 -29.76 22.60 23.40
CA HIS A 429 -28.32 22.61 23.67
C HIS A 429 -27.92 21.77 24.87
N GLU A 430 -28.81 21.54 25.82
CA GLU A 430 -28.61 20.72 27.01
C GLU A 430 -28.61 19.22 26.74
N ILE A 431 -29.08 18.78 25.55
CA ILE A 431 -29.16 17.38 25.15
C ILE A 431 -28.02 17.08 24.16
N PRO A 432 -27.04 16.25 24.54
CA PRO A 432 -25.98 15.83 23.63
C PRO A 432 -26.55 15.14 22.39
N LYS A 433 -26.11 15.55 21.20
CA LYS A 433 -26.66 14.98 19.97
C LYS A 433 -25.61 14.73 18.91
N ILE A 434 -25.92 13.72 18.09
CA ILE A 434 -25.22 13.39 16.85
C ILE A 434 -26.25 13.43 15.73
N ILE A 435 -26.02 14.25 14.70
CA ILE A 435 -26.95 14.47 13.59
C ILE A 435 -26.28 14.17 12.28
N VAL A 436 -26.93 13.41 11.41
CA VAL A 436 -26.55 13.31 10.00
C VAL A 436 -27.41 14.31 9.24
N GLU A 437 -26.84 15.43 8.83
CA GLU A 437 -27.57 16.54 8.19
C GLU A 437 -28.10 16.18 6.80
N GLY A 438 -28.93 17.05 6.23
CA GLY A 438 -29.55 16.85 4.92
C GLY A 438 -30.47 15.63 4.87
N ARG A 439 -30.58 15.02 3.70
CA ARG A 439 -31.49 13.89 3.42
C ARG A 439 -30.89 12.53 3.66
N LYS A 440 -29.55 12.44 3.79
CA LYS A 440 -28.85 11.18 4.06
C LYS A 440 -29.07 10.73 5.51
N GLY A 441 -28.92 9.44 5.73
CA GLY A 441 -29.14 8.78 7.01
C GLY A 441 -29.41 7.30 6.81
N GLY A 442 -30.20 6.72 7.70
CA GLY A 442 -30.65 5.33 7.62
C GLY A 442 -30.42 4.56 8.90
N SER A 443 -31.18 3.48 9.07
CA SER A 443 -31.14 2.63 10.27
C SER A 443 -29.75 2.05 10.52
N ASN A 444 -29.03 1.68 9.45
CA ASN A 444 -27.66 1.16 9.53
C ASN A 444 -26.69 2.24 10.08
N LEU A 445 -26.77 3.46 9.54
CA LEU A 445 -25.93 4.57 9.99
C LEU A 445 -26.25 4.97 11.44
N ALA A 446 -27.52 5.02 11.81
CA ALA A 446 -27.96 5.29 13.20
C ALA A 446 -27.38 4.24 14.17
N ALA A 447 -27.50 2.96 13.85
CA ALA A 447 -26.94 1.88 14.66
C ALA A 447 -25.39 1.96 14.74
N THR A 448 -24.73 2.31 13.64
CA THR A 448 -23.27 2.50 13.60
C THR A 448 -22.83 3.64 14.51
N LEU A 449 -23.55 4.75 14.56
CA LEU A 449 -23.24 5.84 15.47
C LEU A 449 -23.43 5.45 16.96
N VAL A 450 -24.41 4.60 17.29
CA VAL A 450 -24.49 3.96 18.61
C VAL A 450 -23.26 3.10 18.88
N ASN A 451 -22.87 2.25 17.93
CA ASN A 451 -21.70 1.40 18.07
C ASN A 451 -20.39 2.20 18.24
N ALA A 452 -20.28 3.37 17.60
CA ALA A 452 -19.18 4.30 17.82
C ALA A 452 -19.15 4.80 19.28
N ILE A 453 -20.30 5.16 19.85
CA ILE A 453 -20.38 5.54 21.26
C ILE A 453 -19.97 4.37 22.16
N LEU A 454 -20.52 3.16 21.94
CA LEU A 454 -20.28 1.98 22.79
C LEU A 454 -18.78 1.52 22.77
N SER A 455 -18.00 1.90 21.74
CA SER A 455 -16.58 1.58 21.61
C SER A 455 -15.64 2.79 21.75
N TYR A 456 -16.11 3.89 22.32
CA TYR A 456 -15.34 5.15 22.38
C TYR A 456 -14.03 5.04 23.18
N ASN A 457 -13.94 4.16 24.16
CA ASN A 457 -12.68 3.90 24.90
C ASN A 457 -11.53 3.35 24.01
N ASP A 458 -11.86 2.86 22.82
CA ASP A 458 -10.89 2.33 21.88
C ASP A 458 -10.47 3.35 20.79
N ALA A 459 -11.03 4.59 20.88
CA ALA A 459 -10.85 5.63 19.86
C ALA A 459 -9.38 6.09 19.70
N GLU A 460 -8.64 6.25 20.80
CA GLU A 460 -7.23 6.67 20.75
C GLU A 460 -6.33 5.66 20.04
N GLN A 461 -6.67 4.37 20.12
CA GLN A 461 -5.91 3.28 19.52
C GLN A 461 -6.44 2.89 18.13
N LEU A 462 -7.46 3.57 17.61
CA LEU A 462 -8.19 3.23 16.39
C LEU A 462 -8.63 1.74 16.35
N ARG A 463 -8.99 1.18 17.51
CA ARG A 463 -9.42 -0.22 17.64
C ARG A 463 -10.94 -0.30 17.79
N PRO A 464 -11.72 -0.30 16.69
CA PRO A 464 -13.16 -0.34 16.74
C PRO A 464 -13.66 -1.69 17.26
N GLY A 465 -14.04 -1.70 18.54
CA GLY A 465 -14.75 -2.81 19.18
C GLY A 465 -13.95 -4.09 19.38
N ARG A 466 -13.71 -4.46 20.64
CA ARG A 466 -13.00 -5.71 20.99
C ARG A 466 -13.84 -6.98 20.80
N ASP A 467 -15.11 -6.83 20.42
CA ASP A 467 -16.10 -7.90 20.50
C ASP A 467 -16.67 -8.26 19.12
N VAL A 468 -15.81 -8.44 18.11
CA VAL A 468 -16.23 -8.99 16.81
C VAL A 468 -15.75 -10.42 16.67
#